data_baf97ad6900f267f5b1285ff0d05fe0e
#
_entry.id   baf97ad6900f267f5b1285ff0d05fe0e
#
_cell.length_a   1.000
_cell.length_b   1.000
_cell.length_c   1.000
_cell.angle_alpha   90.00
_cell.angle_beta   90.00
_cell.angle_gamma   90.00
#
_symmetry.space_group_name_H-M   'P 1'
#
loop_
_entity.id
_entity.type
_entity.pdbx_description
1 polymer ?
#
loop_
_entity_poly.entity_id
_entity_poly.type
_entity_poly.pdbx_seq_one_letter_code
_entity_poly.pdbx_strand_id
1 'polypeptide(L)'
;MSKPIILRIQSQEGTKRVEINSNDSTSNLYDKVYSEFSLASYAFVLFRNRGHQDEITSSKSNTVRSAGLNHGDIIYLEPLNGAIIFENLDENSLSEDTNVYTKSITSNSRSSSIGNSSNGFPNSSMNIVFPNNQIVEDDVDQQLWKSDGKIKRQRDPKFCRHGIRGQCVHCSSLEPFDENYLTEHNIKHMSFHSYLRKLTAGVDRGKFVLLEDISCRIKPGCKDHPPWPKGICSKCQPSAITLNRQIYRHVDNVMFENSYLVENFLNYWRSTGHQRIGYLYGRYEVHSDVPLGIRATVVAIYEPPQDSTRDSIKLLPDEKETIVEEIAQKLGLTRVGWIFTDLIADNIQHGTVKCVRGIESHFLSAQECIMAGHFQNLHPNTCRFAPGGSFGSKFVTVCVTGDATNQVHMEGYSVSNQCMALVRDGCLLPTLDAAELGFIRESSDKQYVPDVFYKVRILLFLIR
;
A
#
# COMPACT_ATOMS: atom_id res chain seq x y z
N MET A 1 47.55 11.11 -15.08
CA MET A 1 46.67 10.10 -14.42
C MET A 1 46.50 10.55 -12.98
N SER A 2 45.25 10.77 -12.54
CA SER A 2 44.96 11.12 -11.15
C SER A 2 45.25 9.89 -10.26
N LYS A 3 45.98 10.10 -9.16
CA LYS A 3 46.24 9.00 -8.21
C LYS A 3 44.97 8.63 -7.49
N PRO A 4 44.64 7.33 -7.35
CA PRO A 4 43.49 6.89 -6.55
C PRO A 4 43.71 7.26 -5.08
N ILE A 5 42.66 7.66 -4.42
CA ILE A 5 42.61 7.92 -2.98
C ILE A 5 41.77 6.83 -2.30
N ILE A 6 42.11 6.49 -1.08
CA ILE A 6 41.40 5.53 -0.26
C ILE A 6 40.68 6.30 0.85
N LEU A 7 39.35 6.19 0.89
CA LEU A 7 38.51 6.74 1.96
C LEU A 7 38.08 5.61 2.90
N ARG A 8 37.94 5.92 4.18
CA ARG A 8 37.43 4.98 5.20
C ARG A 8 35.98 5.34 5.48
N ILE A 9 35.06 4.48 5.11
CA ILE A 9 33.63 4.69 5.35
C ILE A 9 33.23 3.92 6.60
N GLN A 10 32.82 4.63 7.63
CA GLN A 10 32.38 4.07 8.90
C GLN A 10 30.85 4.04 8.93
N SER A 11 30.29 2.86 9.19
CA SER A 11 28.84 2.61 9.34
C SER A 11 28.56 1.88 10.64
N GLN A 12 27.30 1.58 10.90
CA GLN A 12 26.88 0.75 12.05
C GLN A 12 27.39 -0.70 11.94
N GLU A 13 27.62 -1.20 10.73
CA GLU A 13 28.18 -2.55 10.49
C GLU A 13 29.72 -2.59 10.45
N GLY A 14 30.39 -1.47 10.69
CA GLY A 14 31.82 -1.40 10.71
C GLY A 14 32.44 -0.43 9.72
N THR A 15 33.76 -0.55 9.50
CA THR A 15 34.52 0.35 8.63
C THR A 15 35.01 -0.38 7.39
N LYS A 16 34.64 0.10 6.20
CA LYS A 16 35.19 -0.40 4.93
C LYS A 16 36.05 0.66 4.23
N ARG A 17 36.94 0.21 3.34
CA ARG A 17 37.79 1.09 2.54
C ARG A 17 37.29 1.16 1.14
N VAL A 18 37.03 2.39 0.66
CA VAL A 18 36.56 2.66 -0.70
C VAL A 18 37.68 3.37 -1.47
N GLU A 19 38.07 2.80 -2.60
CA GLU A 19 39.06 3.37 -3.50
C GLU A 19 38.34 4.18 -4.60
N ILE A 20 38.72 5.47 -4.77
CA ILE A 20 38.12 6.38 -5.75
C ILE A 20 39.17 7.35 -6.28
N ASN A 21 38.98 7.83 -7.52
CA ASN A 21 39.88 8.87 -8.05
C ASN A 21 39.42 10.26 -7.55
N SER A 22 40.39 11.14 -7.27
CA SER A 22 40.11 12.49 -6.77
C SER A 22 39.27 13.35 -7.74
N ASN A 23 39.25 12.99 -9.02
CA ASN A 23 38.50 13.69 -10.08
C ASN A 23 37.11 13.05 -10.34
N ASP A 24 36.81 11.91 -9.72
CA ASP A 24 35.49 11.28 -9.83
C ASP A 24 34.44 12.15 -9.13
N SER A 25 33.19 12.04 -9.58
CA SER A 25 32.08 12.79 -8.98
C SER A 25 31.72 12.25 -7.59
N THR A 26 31.10 13.08 -6.75
CA THR A 26 30.58 12.62 -5.46
C THR A 26 29.44 11.61 -5.68
N SER A 27 28.71 11.64 -6.81
CA SER A 27 27.76 10.59 -7.18
C SER A 27 28.44 9.22 -7.32
N ASN A 28 29.64 9.16 -7.97
CA ASN A 28 30.40 7.91 -8.08
C ASN A 28 30.90 7.41 -6.71
N LEU A 29 31.14 8.32 -5.75
CA LEU A 29 31.46 7.92 -4.37
C LEU A 29 30.28 7.22 -3.73
N TYR A 30 29.07 7.75 -3.87
CA TYR A 30 27.85 7.12 -3.37
C TYR A 30 27.61 5.73 -3.99
N ASP A 31 27.81 5.59 -5.33
CA ASP A 31 27.68 4.31 -6.02
C ASP A 31 28.69 3.27 -5.53
N LYS A 32 29.92 3.69 -5.28
CA LYS A 32 30.95 2.81 -4.72
C LYS A 32 30.68 2.40 -3.27
N VAL A 33 30.21 3.33 -2.45
CA VAL A 33 29.81 3.02 -1.06
C VAL A 33 28.63 2.05 -1.07
N TYR A 34 27.65 2.29 -1.93
CA TYR A 34 26.50 1.41 -2.11
C TYR A 34 26.92 -0.03 -2.44
N SER A 35 27.84 -0.20 -3.40
CA SER A 35 28.31 -1.52 -3.83
C SER A 35 29.21 -2.19 -2.78
N GLU A 36 30.12 -1.45 -2.15
CA GLU A 36 31.05 -2.00 -1.15
C GLU A 36 30.37 -2.47 0.13
N PHE A 37 29.31 -1.78 0.54
CA PHE A 37 28.52 -2.15 1.72
C PHE A 37 27.36 -3.10 1.39
N SER A 38 27.13 -3.42 0.11
CA SER A 38 25.98 -4.23 -0.34
C SER A 38 24.68 -3.70 0.20
N LEU A 39 24.48 -2.37 0.13
CA LEU A 39 23.33 -1.73 0.74
C LEU A 39 22.05 -2.10 -0.01
N ALA A 40 20.94 -2.25 0.72
CA ALA A 40 19.64 -2.56 0.16
C ALA A 40 19.01 -1.35 -0.56
N SER A 41 19.42 -0.12 -0.22
CA SER A 41 18.89 1.10 -0.81
C SER A 41 19.89 2.28 -0.75
N TYR A 42 19.65 3.29 -1.62
CA TYR A 42 20.37 4.58 -1.58
C TYR A 42 19.83 5.54 -0.50
N ALA A 43 19.05 5.06 0.45
CA ALA A 43 18.51 5.87 1.54
C ALA A 43 19.56 6.09 2.64
N PHE A 44 20.73 6.60 2.27
CA PHE A 44 21.82 6.93 3.19
C PHE A 44 22.47 8.25 2.83
N VAL A 45 23.14 8.84 3.80
CA VAL A 45 23.89 10.09 3.68
C VAL A 45 25.31 9.86 4.16
N LEU A 46 26.26 10.58 3.55
CA LEU A 46 27.66 10.57 3.93
C LEU A 46 28.01 11.89 4.62
N PHE A 47 28.61 11.81 5.80
CA PHE A 47 29.07 12.96 6.59
C PHE A 47 30.57 12.95 6.77
N ARG A 48 31.20 14.15 6.79
CA ARG A 48 32.64 14.26 7.07
C ARG A 48 32.96 14.17 8.56
N ASN A 49 32.01 14.46 9.41
CA ASN A 49 32.22 14.47 10.85
C ASN A 49 31.18 13.63 11.58
N ARG A 50 31.53 13.16 12.76
CA ARG A 50 30.67 12.34 13.61
C ARG A 50 29.46 13.10 14.18
N GLY A 51 29.45 14.42 14.06
CA GLY A 51 28.35 15.28 14.52
C GLY A 51 27.25 15.49 13.48
N HIS A 52 27.32 14.86 12.30
CA HIS A 52 26.35 14.91 11.21
C HIS A 52 26.01 16.33 10.72
N GLN A 53 26.96 17.25 10.82
CA GLN A 53 26.78 18.67 10.45
C GLN A 53 27.33 19.02 9.08
N ASP A 54 28.22 18.17 8.50
CA ASP A 54 28.89 18.42 7.23
C ASP A 54 28.59 17.28 6.26
N GLU A 55 27.48 17.43 5.52
CA GLU A 55 27.01 16.45 4.54
C GLU A 55 27.79 16.54 3.23
N ILE A 56 28.14 15.38 2.69
CA ILE A 56 28.72 15.25 1.35
C ILE A 56 27.60 14.97 0.36
N THR A 57 27.09 16.01 -0.30
CA THR A 57 25.97 15.87 -1.23
C THR A 57 26.34 15.07 -2.47
N SER A 58 25.50 14.09 -2.86
CA SER A 58 25.63 13.35 -4.11
C SER A 58 25.41 14.28 -5.31
N SER A 59 26.41 14.49 -6.14
CA SER A 59 26.34 15.37 -7.32
C SER A 59 27.23 14.86 -8.45
N LYS A 60 26.77 14.96 -9.68
CA LYS A 60 27.56 14.68 -10.89
C LYS A 60 28.53 15.81 -11.23
N SER A 61 28.28 17.03 -10.78
CA SER A 61 29.10 18.22 -11.03
C SER A 61 30.22 18.41 -10.00
N ASN A 62 30.03 17.92 -8.77
CA ASN A 62 31.03 18.04 -7.71
C ASN A 62 31.97 16.84 -7.73
N THR A 63 33.27 17.11 -7.72
CA THR A 63 34.30 16.05 -7.64
C THR A 63 34.66 15.76 -6.19
N VAL A 64 35.20 14.57 -5.93
CA VAL A 64 35.73 14.17 -4.63
C VAL A 64 36.75 15.19 -4.12
N ARG A 65 37.57 15.74 -5.02
CA ARG A 65 38.55 16.80 -4.71
C ARG A 65 37.88 18.14 -4.38
N SER A 66 36.87 18.57 -5.15
CA SER A 66 36.13 19.82 -4.86
C SER A 66 35.31 19.72 -3.56
N ALA A 67 34.89 18.49 -3.22
CA ALA A 67 34.31 18.17 -1.95
C ALA A 67 35.34 18.14 -0.79
N GLY A 68 36.62 18.42 -1.02
CA GLY A 68 37.66 18.53 0.01
C GLY A 68 38.05 17.20 0.65
N LEU A 69 37.82 16.06 -0.01
CA LEU A 69 38.14 14.73 0.50
C LEU A 69 39.56 14.33 0.11
N ASN A 70 40.32 13.86 1.08
CA ASN A 70 41.73 13.48 0.95
C ASN A 70 41.96 12.01 1.24
N HIS A 71 43.12 11.49 0.81
CA HIS A 71 43.46 10.10 1.08
C HIS A 71 43.57 9.84 2.60
N GLY A 72 42.84 8.84 3.06
CA GLY A 72 42.80 8.42 4.46
C GLY A 72 41.67 9.04 5.30
N ASP A 73 40.89 9.96 4.74
CA ASP A 73 39.78 10.57 5.46
C ASP A 73 38.75 9.54 5.90
N ILE A 74 38.12 9.82 7.04
CA ILE A 74 37.04 9.02 7.61
C ILE A 74 35.71 9.75 7.25
N ILE A 75 34.80 9.00 6.65
CA ILE A 75 33.46 9.44 6.28
C ILE A 75 32.46 8.57 7.02
N TYR A 76 31.42 9.17 7.53
CA TYR A 76 30.37 8.48 8.29
C TYR A 76 29.17 8.24 7.40
N LEU A 77 28.73 6.97 7.34
CA LEU A 77 27.55 6.54 6.60
C LEU A 77 26.40 6.36 7.58
N GLU A 78 25.33 7.13 7.38
CA GLU A 78 24.13 7.08 8.20
C GLU A 78 22.89 6.79 7.34
N PRO A 79 21.96 5.97 7.84
CA PRO A 79 20.68 5.77 7.17
C PRO A 79 19.84 7.04 7.22
N LEU A 80 19.22 7.37 6.11
CA LEU A 80 18.32 8.51 5.99
C LEU A 80 17.00 8.20 6.73
N ASN A 81 16.65 8.99 7.74
CA ASN A 81 15.40 8.84 8.51
C ASN A 81 15.15 7.43 9.08
N GLY A 82 16.19 6.72 9.50
CA GLY A 82 16.05 5.38 10.08
C GLY A 82 15.72 4.29 9.05
N ALA A 83 16.02 4.53 7.76
CA ALA A 83 15.84 3.53 6.72
C ALA A 83 16.73 2.30 7.00
N ILE A 84 16.19 1.11 6.77
CA ILE A 84 17.00 -0.14 6.80
C ILE A 84 17.79 -0.19 5.50
N ILE A 85 19.10 0.06 5.59
CA ILE A 85 20.00 0.10 4.44
C ILE A 85 20.89 -1.16 4.33
N PHE A 86 20.92 -2.01 5.36
CA PHE A 86 21.65 -3.28 5.36
C PHE A 86 20.67 -4.44 5.24
N GLU A 87 20.98 -5.44 4.42
CA GLU A 87 20.26 -6.71 4.43
C GLU A 87 20.75 -7.52 5.63
N ASN A 88 19.87 -7.80 6.57
CA ASN A 88 20.19 -8.67 7.71
C ASN A 88 20.47 -10.10 7.21
N LEU A 89 21.73 -10.45 7.07
CA LEU A 89 22.22 -11.82 7.09
C LEU A 89 22.75 -12.08 8.50
N ASP A 90 22.14 -13.10 9.14
CA ASP A 90 22.54 -13.74 10.39
C ASP A 90 22.01 -13.15 11.71
N GLU A 91 20.98 -13.83 12.21
CA GLU A 91 20.72 -14.03 13.62
C GLU A 91 21.89 -14.82 14.23
N ASN A 92 22.75 -14.17 15.00
CA ASN A 92 23.40 -14.70 16.20
C ASN A 92 24.55 -13.79 16.62
N SER A 93 24.26 -12.84 17.48
CA SER A 93 25.14 -12.48 18.61
C SER A 93 24.47 -11.39 19.46
N LEU A 94 23.89 -11.85 20.55
CA LEU A 94 23.57 -11.02 21.72
C LEU A 94 24.87 -10.69 22.44
N SER A 95 25.07 -9.43 22.76
CA SER A 95 25.47 -8.99 24.11
C SER A 95 25.54 -7.47 24.19
N GLU A 96 24.72 -6.95 25.07
CA GLU A 96 25.00 -6.07 26.21
C GLU A 96 25.52 -4.64 25.95
N ASP A 97 24.85 -3.76 26.68
CA ASP A 97 25.17 -2.40 27.10
C ASP A 97 24.73 -1.22 26.22
N THR A 98 23.63 -0.65 26.65
CA THR A 98 23.58 0.74 27.12
C THR A 98 22.24 1.07 27.77
N ASN A 99 22.26 1.07 29.10
CA ASN A 99 21.40 1.89 29.96
C ASN A 99 21.70 3.37 29.70
N VAL A 100 20.69 4.22 29.59
CA VAL A 100 20.58 5.48 30.34
C VAL A 100 19.31 6.26 29.97
N TYR A 101 18.52 6.55 31.02
CA TYR A 101 17.47 7.56 31.18
C TYR A 101 16.06 7.37 30.63
N THR A 102 15.21 6.80 31.46
CA THR A 102 13.84 7.30 31.65
C THR A 102 13.54 7.43 33.15
N LYS A 103 13.30 8.65 33.57
CA LYS A 103 12.80 8.95 34.92
C LYS A 103 11.31 8.71 35.00
N SER A 104 10.96 7.93 35.98
CA SER A 104 9.67 7.56 36.52
C SER A 104 8.80 8.73 36.95
N ILE A 105 7.48 8.60 36.83
CA ILE A 105 6.52 9.11 37.79
C ILE A 105 5.57 7.96 38.15
N THR A 106 5.67 7.57 39.41
CA THR A 106 4.87 6.59 40.11
C THR A 106 3.54 7.20 40.57
N SER A 107 2.45 6.45 40.51
CA SER A 107 1.41 6.53 41.56
C SER A 107 0.77 5.15 41.75
N ASN A 108 0.80 4.74 43.00
CA ASN A 108 0.32 3.52 43.61
C ASN A 108 -1.19 3.36 43.57
N SER A 109 -1.67 2.11 43.43
CA SER A 109 -2.64 1.57 44.39
C SER A 109 -2.65 0.05 44.36
N ARG A 110 -2.51 -0.50 45.57
CA ARG A 110 -2.58 -1.92 45.94
C ARG A 110 -4.01 -2.43 45.92
N SER A 111 -4.22 -3.69 45.54
CA SER A 111 -4.87 -4.65 46.45
C SER A 111 -4.73 -6.09 45.94
N SER A 112 -4.52 -6.93 46.92
CA SER A 112 -4.20 -8.34 47.02
C SER A 112 -5.41 -9.27 46.76
N SER A 113 -5.17 -10.47 46.22
CA SER A 113 -5.33 -11.78 46.97
C SER A 113 -5.40 -12.96 46.00
N ILE A 114 -4.49 -13.90 46.15
CA ILE A 114 -4.52 -15.29 46.57
C ILE A 114 -5.43 -16.26 45.74
N GLY A 115 -4.76 -17.19 45.07
CA GLY A 115 -4.95 -18.64 45.25
C GLY A 115 -5.65 -19.43 44.15
N ASN A 116 -5.00 -20.23 43.44
CA ASN A 116 -4.92 -21.70 43.40
C ASN A 116 -4.73 -22.27 41.99
N SER A 117 -3.77 -23.15 41.97
CA SER A 117 -3.30 -23.98 40.87
C SER A 117 -4.34 -24.98 40.32
N SER A 118 -4.37 -25.14 38.99
CA SER A 118 -4.53 -26.44 38.35
C SER A 118 -4.03 -26.43 36.93
N ASN A 119 -3.25 -27.44 36.58
CA ASN A 119 -2.59 -27.67 35.30
C ASN A 119 -3.58 -27.86 34.15
N GLY A 120 -3.41 -27.06 33.09
CA GLY A 120 -4.05 -27.29 31.83
C GLY A 120 -3.24 -26.51 30.75
N PHE A 121 -2.82 -27.21 29.71
CA PHE A 121 -2.08 -26.63 28.59
C PHE A 121 -2.81 -25.42 28.02
N PRO A 122 -2.19 -24.24 27.89
CA PRO A 122 -2.90 -23.08 27.36
C PRO A 122 -2.90 -23.09 25.83
N ASN A 123 -4.11 -23.19 25.26
CA ASN A 123 -4.41 -22.61 23.98
C ASN A 123 -4.14 -21.11 24.09
N SER A 124 -3.00 -20.64 23.57
CA SER A 124 -2.64 -19.23 23.60
C SER A 124 -3.45 -18.47 22.56
N SER A 125 -4.66 -18.05 22.91
CA SER A 125 -5.31 -16.92 22.25
C SER A 125 -4.51 -15.66 22.55
N MET A 126 -4.00 -15.02 21.50
CA MET A 126 -3.25 -13.77 21.57
C MET A 126 -4.12 -12.66 22.15
N ASN A 127 -3.85 -12.23 23.37
CA ASN A 127 -4.40 -10.99 23.92
C ASN A 127 -3.55 -9.80 23.40
N ILE A 128 -3.92 -9.27 22.24
CA ILE A 128 -3.45 -7.98 21.77
C ILE A 128 -4.20 -6.94 22.59
N VAL A 129 -3.49 -6.13 23.38
CA VAL A 129 -4.09 -5.03 24.15
C VAL A 129 -4.36 -3.89 23.19
N PHE A 130 -5.61 -3.79 22.73
CA PHE A 130 -6.08 -2.62 21.97
C PHE A 130 -6.61 -1.54 22.92
N PRO A 131 -6.51 -0.25 22.59
CA PRO A 131 -7.24 0.78 23.31
C PRO A 131 -8.75 0.47 23.25
N ASN A 132 -9.44 0.70 24.32
CA ASN A 132 -10.77 0.24 24.72
C ASN A 132 -11.99 0.69 23.88
N ASN A 133 -11.87 0.79 22.55
CA ASN A 133 -13.02 0.88 21.65
C ASN A 133 -13.16 -0.47 20.94
N GLN A 134 -14.26 -1.15 21.14
CA GLN A 134 -14.60 -2.39 20.44
C GLN A 134 -14.84 -2.05 18.95
N ILE A 135 -13.77 -2.09 18.16
CA ILE A 135 -13.87 -1.98 16.71
C ILE A 135 -14.50 -3.27 16.21
N VAL A 136 -15.71 -3.16 15.69
CA VAL A 136 -16.42 -4.27 15.08
C VAL A 136 -16.06 -4.31 13.61
N GLU A 137 -15.25 -5.28 13.22
CA GLU A 137 -14.91 -5.55 11.81
C GLU A 137 -16.06 -6.30 11.13
N ASP A 138 -16.15 -6.25 9.81
CA ASP A 138 -17.16 -6.97 9.03
C ASP A 138 -17.04 -8.48 9.23
N ASP A 139 -18.14 -9.20 9.03
CA ASP A 139 -18.20 -10.65 9.24
C ASP A 139 -17.16 -11.43 8.43
N VAL A 140 -16.91 -11.02 7.18
CA VAL A 140 -15.90 -11.64 6.33
C VAL A 140 -14.49 -11.46 6.88
N ASP A 141 -14.18 -10.27 7.41
CA ASP A 141 -12.87 -9.99 8.03
C ASP A 141 -12.69 -10.80 9.31
N GLN A 142 -13.74 -10.88 10.13
CA GLN A 142 -13.74 -11.73 11.33
C GLN A 142 -13.55 -13.21 11.02
N GLN A 143 -14.19 -13.71 9.94
CA GLN A 143 -14.03 -15.07 9.47
C GLN A 143 -12.61 -15.36 9.01
N LEU A 144 -12.05 -14.49 8.18
CA LEU A 144 -10.68 -14.61 7.68
C LEU A 144 -9.64 -14.49 8.79
N TRP A 145 -9.91 -13.66 9.79
CA TRP A 145 -9.04 -13.56 10.95
C TRP A 145 -8.95 -14.86 11.78
N LYS A 146 -10.02 -15.62 11.87
CA LYS A 146 -10.06 -16.93 12.55
C LYS A 146 -9.30 -18.02 11.78
N SER A 147 -9.14 -17.86 10.47
CA SER A 147 -8.39 -18.80 9.61
C SER A 147 -6.88 -18.53 9.71
N ASP A 148 -6.06 -19.58 9.70
CA ASP A 148 -4.60 -19.44 9.59
C ASP A 148 -4.14 -19.07 8.18
N GLY A 149 -4.99 -19.30 7.18
CA GLY A 149 -4.75 -19.02 5.78
C GLY A 149 -3.65 -19.86 5.13
N LYS A 150 -3.14 -20.87 5.83
CA LYS A 150 -2.04 -21.69 5.30
C LYS A 150 -2.45 -22.48 4.08
N ILE A 151 -1.62 -22.44 3.07
CA ILE A 151 -1.81 -23.13 1.80
C ILE A 151 -1.41 -24.59 1.99
N LYS A 152 -2.40 -25.48 1.98
CA LYS A 152 -2.17 -26.93 2.13
C LYS A 152 -1.63 -27.50 0.83
N ARG A 153 -0.47 -28.18 0.91
CA ARG A 153 0.12 -28.90 -0.22
C ARG A 153 -0.12 -30.39 -0.07
N GLN A 154 -0.47 -31.01 -1.19
CA GLN A 154 -0.63 -32.47 -1.21
C GLN A 154 0.73 -33.17 -1.20
N ARG A 155 0.76 -34.38 -0.65
CA ARG A 155 1.94 -35.23 -0.66
C ARG A 155 2.25 -35.68 -2.09
N ASP A 156 3.45 -35.41 -2.58
CA ASP A 156 3.93 -35.91 -3.87
C ASP A 156 4.74 -37.20 -3.63
N PRO A 157 4.32 -38.35 -4.18
CA PRO A 157 5.04 -39.63 -4.02
C PRO A 157 6.47 -39.58 -4.56
N LYS A 158 6.78 -38.69 -5.50
CA LYS A 158 8.12 -38.57 -6.08
C LYS A 158 9.11 -37.87 -5.15
N PHE A 159 8.66 -36.91 -4.37
CA PHE A 159 9.50 -36.07 -3.53
C PHE A 159 9.37 -36.36 -2.03
N CYS A 160 8.21 -36.84 -1.59
CA CYS A 160 7.93 -37.09 -0.18
C CYS A 160 8.34 -38.51 0.24
N ARG A 161 9.49 -38.64 0.90
CA ARG A 161 10.03 -39.94 1.38
C ARG A 161 9.74 -40.22 2.86
N HIS A 162 8.70 -39.66 3.44
CA HIS A 162 8.30 -39.80 4.84
C HIS A 162 6.99 -40.57 4.98
N GLY A 163 6.72 -41.09 6.19
CA GLY A 163 5.47 -41.76 6.52
C GLY A 163 4.25 -40.84 6.45
N ILE A 164 3.04 -41.42 6.58
CA ILE A 164 1.76 -40.69 6.42
C ILE A 164 1.63 -39.50 7.40
N ARG A 165 2.20 -39.62 8.60
CA ARG A 165 2.14 -38.57 9.64
C ARG A 165 3.30 -37.57 9.58
N GLY A 166 4.31 -37.81 8.74
CA GLY A 166 5.46 -36.92 8.58
C GLY A 166 5.17 -35.80 7.60
N GLN A 167 5.92 -34.71 7.69
CA GLN A 167 5.93 -33.61 6.73
C GLN A 167 7.37 -33.32 6.31
N CYS A 168 7.56 -32.88 5.08
CA CYS A 168 8.84 -32.44 4.54
C CYS A 168 8.64 -31.10 3.82
N VAL A 169 9.74 -30.50 3.39
CA VAL A 169 9.75 -29.20 2.66
C VAL A 169 8.78 -29.21 1.46
N HIS A 170 8.56 -30.38 0.81
CA HIS A 170 7.67 -30.46 -0.37
C HIS A 170 6.19 -30.49 -0.03
N CYS A 171 5.79 -30.98 1.14
CA CYS A 171 4.38 -31.11 1.52
C CYS A 171 4.00 -30.30 2.78
N SER A 172 4.93 -29.60 3.42
CA SER A 172 4.60 -28.65 4.48
C SER A 172 3.74 -27.52 3.93
N SER A 173 2.79 -27.05 4.72
CA SER A 173 1.93 -25.93 4.34
C SER A 173 2.77 -24.66 4.12
N LEU A 174 2.44 -23.89 3.10
CA LEU A 174 3.03 -22.58 2.83
C LEU A 174 2.27 -21.50 3.59
N GLU A 175 2.95 -20.39 3.88
CA GLU A 175 2.30 -19.20 4.41
C GLU A 175 1.44 -18.51 3.33
N PRO A 176 0.36 -17.80 3.69
CA PRO A 176 -0.56 -17.20 2.71
C PRO A 176 0.06 -16.08 1.88
N PHE A 177 1.26 -15.64 2.23
CA PHE A 177 2.03 -14.60 1.54
C PHE A 177 3.28 -15.14 0.83
N ASP A 178 3.36 -16.47 0.62
CA ASP A 178 4.49 -17.09 -0.10
C ASP A 178 4.59 -16.58 -1.53
N GLU A 179 5.71 -15.94 -1.86
CA GLU A 179 5.90 -15.24 -3.14
C GLU A 179 5.98 -16.21 -4.33
N ASN A 180 6.52 -17.42 -4.14
CA ASN A 180 6.59 -18.41 -5.19
C ASN A 180 5.18 -18.90 -5.56
N TYR A 181 4.38 -19.23 -4.53
CA TYR A 181 2.98 -19.62 -4.74
C TYR A 181 2.17 -18.53 -5.46
N LEU A 182 2.29 -17.27 -5.02
CA LEU A 182 1.58 -16.15 -5.65
C LEU A 182 1.98 -15.98 -7.13
N THR A 183 3.26 -16.16 -7.44
CA THR A 183 3.78 -16.07 -8.81
C THR A 183 3.29 -17.22 -9.68
N GLU A 184 3.35 -18.47 -9.19
CA GLU A 184 2.88 -19.66 -9.90
C GLU A 184 1.38 -19.57 -10.24
N HIS A 185 0.58 -18.97 -9.36
CA HIS A 185 -0.86 -18.81 -9.55
C HIS A 185 -1.26 -17.48 -10.21
N ASN A 186 -0.28 -16.70 -10.71
CA ASN A 186 -0.49 -15.39 -11.33
C ASN A 186 -1.23 -14.38 -10.44
N ILE A 187 -1.08 -14.49 -9.11
CA ILE A 187 -1.65 -13.57 -8.14
C ILE A 187 -0.74 -12.34 -8.03
N LYS A 188 -1.12 -11.25 -8.69
CA LYS A 188 -0.31 -10.01 -8.77
C LYS A 188 -0.20 -9.25 -7.45
N HIS A 189 -1.19 -9.38 -6.57
CA HIS A 189 -1.26 -8.73 -5.27
C HIS A 189 -1.74 -9.75 -4.24
N MET A 190 -1.10 -9.81 -3.10
CA MET A 190 -1.63 -10.62 -1.99
C MET A 190 -2.93 -10.00 -1.46
N SER A 191 -3.76 -10.80 -0.80
CA SER A 191 -4.94 -10.27 -0.10
C SER A 191 -4.52 -9.42 1.11
N PHE A 192 -5.38 -8.51 1.55
CA PHE A 192 -5.12 -7.68 2.72
C PHE A 192 -4.89 -8.51 3.98
N HIS A 193 -5.64 -9.59 4.17
CA HIS A 193 -5.46 -10.50 5.30
C HIS A 193 -4.14 -11.27 5.25
N SER A 194 -3.67 -11.66 4.06
CA SER A 194 -2.32 -12.23 3.88
C SER A 194 -1.24 -11.22 4.24
N TYR A 195 -1.42 -9.97 3.86
CA TYR A 195 -0.53 -8.87 4.24
C TYR A 195 -0.49 -8.66 5.76
N LEU A 196 -1.65 -8.65 6.43
CA LEU A 196 -1.71 -8.59 7.89
C LEU A 196 -1.01 -9.79 8.54
N ARG A 197 -1.15 -11.00 7.97
CA ARG A 197 -0.41 -12.19 8.44
C ARG A 197 1.09 -12.00 8.28
N LYS A 198 1.55 -11.46 7.15
CA LYS A 198 2.98 -11.14 6.92
C LYS A 198 3.50 -10.16 7.97
N LEU A 199 2.77 -9.11 8.29
CA LEU A 199 3.14 -8.12 9.30
C LEU A 199 3.13 -8.69 10.74
N THR A 200 2.23 -9.63 11.03
CA THR A 200 2.09 -10.24 12.35
C THR A 200 2.91 -11.53 12.51
N ALA A 201 3.56 -12.01 11.44
CA ALA A 201 4.50 -13.12 11.49
C ALA A 201 5.82 -12.63 12.10
N GLY A 202 6.37 -13.35 13.08
CA GLY A 202 7.64 -13.02 13.69
C GLY A 202 7.66 -13.23 15.21
N VAL A 203 8.78 -12.90 15.83
CA VAL A 203 9.04 -13.16 17.26
C VAL A 203 8.06 -12.42 18.16
N ASP A 204 7.73 -11.16 17.81
CA ASP A 204 6.84 -10.31 18.61
C ASP A 204 5.34 -10.52 18.30
N ARG A 205 5.02 -11.41 17.37
CA ARG A 205 3.65 -11.79 16.98
C ARG A 205 2.70 -10.60 16.81
N GLY A 206 3.20 -9.52 16.22
CA GLY A 206 2.41 -8.35 15.90
C GLY A 206 2.00 -7.47 17.08
N LYS A 207 2.63 -7.56 18.24
CA LYS A 207 2.34 -6.71 19.41
C LYS A 207 2.44 -5.22 19.12
N PHE A 208 3.24 -4.83 18.14
CA PHE A 208 3.52 -3.44 17.79
C PHE A 208 3.13 -3.11 16.34
N VAL A 209 2.35 -3.96 15.68
CA VAL A 209 1.88 -3.68 14.32
C VAL A 209 0.83 -2.60 14.38
N LEU A 210 1.19 -1.42 13.86
CA LEU A 210 0.28 -0.33 13.56
C LEU A 210 0.36 -0.05 12.07
N LEU A 211 -0.79 -0.03 11.41
CA LEU A 211 -0.87 0.36 10.02
C LEU A 211 -0.68 1.87 9.92
N GLU A 212 0.10 2.30 8.93
CA GLU A 212 0.41 3.71 8.74
C GLU A 212 -0.86 4.51 8.38
N ASP A 213 -1.14 5.57 9.15
CA ASP A 213 -2.18 6.54 8.81
C ASP A 213 -1.55 7.67 7.97
N ILE A 214 -1.73 7.57 6.66
CA ILE A 214 -1.25 8.57 5.71
C ILE A 214 -2.14 9.79 5.79
N SER A 215 -1.58 10.96 6.12
CA SER A 215 -2.30 12.24 6.15
C SER A 215 -1.42 13.36 5.62
N CYS A 216 -2.04 14.23 4.80
CA CYS A 216 -1.41 15.44 4.29
C CYS A 216 -1.86 16.70 5.07
N ARG A 217 -2.65 16.53 6.12
CA ARG A 217 -3.18 17.65 6.92
C ARG A 217 -2.15 18.13 7.91
N ILE A 218 -2.01 19.45 8.00
CA ILE A 218 -1.22 20.10 9.05
C ILE A 218 -1.93 19.89 10.40
N LYS A 219 -1.22 19.40 11.40
CA LYS A 219 -1.79 19.24 12.75
C LYS A 219 -2.09 20.61 13.33
N PRO A 220 -3.36 20.91 13.67
CA PRO A 220 -3.74 22.22 14.19
C PRO A 220 -3.21 22.45 15.61
N GLY A 221 -3.11 23.72 15.99
CA GLY A 221 -2.84 24.13 17.39
C GLY A 221 -1.37 24.12 17.80
N CYS A 222 -0.42 24.02 16.88
CA CYS A 222 0.99 24.21 17.19
C CYS A 222 1.26 25.67 17.63
N LYS A 223 1.88 25.82 18.77
CA LYS A 223 2.23 27.15 19.36
C LYS A 223 3.71 27.49 19.18
N ASP A 224 4.52 26.58 18.67
CA ASP A 224 5.97 26.73 18.58
C ASP A 224 6.41 27.63 17.41
N HIS A 225 5.48 27.98 16.51
CA HIS A 225 5.74 28.83 15.34
C HIS A 225 4.46 29.50 14.83
N PRO A 226 4.56 30.55 14.01
CA PRO A 226 3.42 31.14 13.32
C PRO A 226 2.71 30.09 12.44
N PRO A 227 1.43 30.28 12.12
CA PRO A 227 0.72 29.38 11.20
C PRO A 227 1.32 29.43 9.80
N TRP A 228 1.21 28.30 9.08
CA TRP A 228 1.59 28.24 7.68
C TRP A 228 0.91 29.36 6.85
N PRO A 229 1.61 30.01 5.87
CA PRO A 229 2.93 29.66 5.34
C PRO A 229 4.12 30.29 6.09
N LYS A 230 3.92 31.01 7.15
CA LYS A 230 5.01 31.68 7.88
C LYS A 230 5.88 30.72 8.69
N GLY A 231 5.34 29.55 9.05
CA GLY A 231 6.10 28.54 9.76
C GLY A 231 5.44 27.16 9.75
N ILE A 232 6.28 26.13 9.91
CA ILE A 232 5.89 24.73 10.11
C ILE A 232 7.03 24.05 10.85
N CYS A 233 6.73 23.09 11.71
CA CYS A 233 7.74 22.30 12.41
C CYS A 233 7.44 20.81 12.31
N SER A 234 8.40 19.96 12.68
CA SER A 234 8.29 18.51 12.64
C SER A 234 7.13 17.93 13.45
N LYS A 235 6.61 18.68 14.46
CA LYS A 235 5.47 18.23 15.27
C LYS A 235 4.13 18.36 14.53
N CYS A 236 3.96 19.41 13.71
CA CYS A 236 2.71 19.69 13.00
C CYS A 236 2.76 19.34 11.50
N GLN A 237 3.96 19.17 10.96
CA GLN A 237 4.16 18.75 9.57
C GLN A 237 3.63 17.32 9.37
N PRO A 238 2.90 17.05 8.28
CA PRO A 238 2.56 15.69 7.89
C PRO A 238 3.82 14.91 7.49
N SER A 239 3.73 13.58 7.55
CA SER A 239 4.80 12.69 7.10
C SER A 239 5.02 12.83 5.59
N ALA A 240 6.28 12.71 5.14
CA ALA A 240 6.61 12.66 3.72
C ALA A 240 5.92 11.48 3.05
N ILE A 241 5.43 11.68 1.81
CA ILE A 241 4.77 10.64 1.06
C ILE A 241 5.79 9.94 0.17
N THR A 242 5.96 8.63 0.36
CA THR A 242 6.72 7.80 -0.56
C THR A 242 5.76 7.05 -1.46
N LEU A 243 5.80 7.32 -2.76
CA LEU A 243 4.97 6.63 -3.74
C LEU A 243 5.51 5.21 -3.97
N ASN A 244 4.87 4.25 -3.35
CA ASN A 244 5.17 2.83 -3.49
C ASN A 244 3.98 2.12 -4.14
N ARG A 245 4.27 1.10 -4.94
CA ARG A 245 3.23 0.19 -5.39
C ARG A 245 2.65 -0.54 -4.18
N GLN A 246 1.35 -0.44 -3.96
CA GLN A 246 0.66 -1.23 -2.94
C GLN A 246 0.71 -2.72 -3.33
N ILE A 247 1.22 -3.56 -2.42
CA ILE A 247 1.47 -4.98 -2.67
C ILE A 247 0.27 -5.89 -2.34
N TYR A 248 -0.78 -5.32 -1.77
CA TYR A 248 -2.00 -6.03 -1.35
C TYR A 248 -3.26 -5.36 -1.91
N ARG A 249 -4.37 -6.08 -1.87
CA ARG A 249 -5.72 -5.59 -2.19
C ARG A 249 -6.68 -5.92 -1.06
N HIS A 250 -7.70 -5.09 -0.85
CA HIS A 250 -8.79 -5.38 0.08
C HIS A 250 -9.83 -6.33 -0.52
N VAL A 251 -10.06 -6.25 -1.82
CA VAL A 251 -10.92 -7.14 -2.59
C VAL A 251 -10.13 -7.70 -3.77
N ASP A 252 -10.14 -9.01 -3.91
CA ASP A 252 -9.34 -9.73 -4.89
C ASP A 252 -10.11 -10.06 -6.17
N ASN A 253 -11.44 -10.14 -6.06
CA ASN A 253 -12.32 -10.47 -7.17
C ASN A 253 -13.67 -9.74 -7.06
N VAL A 254 -14.24 -9.37 -8.20
CA VAL A 254 -15.62 -8.86 -8.32
C VAL A 254 -16.40 -9.85 -9.18
N MET A 255 -17.49 -10.37 -8.64
CA MET A 255 -18.35 -11.34 -9.33
C MET A 255 -19.79 -10.81 -9.40
N PHE A 256 -20.38 -10.85 -10.58
CA PHE A 256 -21.80 -10.60 -10.74
C PHE A 256 -22.56 -11.93 -10.60
N GLU A 257 -23.53 -11.96 -9.69
CA GLU A 257 -24.32 -13.17 -9.41
C GLU A 257 -25.08 -13.64 -10.65
N ASN A 258 -25.50 -12.66 -11.48
CA ASN A 258 -26.23 -12.91 -12.72
C ASN A 258 -25.69 -11.99 -13.84
N SER A 259 -25.31 -12.57 -14.97
CA SER A 259 -24.87 -11.83 -16.16
C SER A 259 -25.94 -10.86 -16.70
N TYR A 260 -27.22 -11.13 -16.45
CA TYR A 260 -28.34 -10.31 -16.86
C TYR A 260 -28.30 -8.90 -16.25
N LEU A 261 -27.69 -8.73 -15.07
CA LEU A 261 -27.47 -7.42 -14.45
C LEU A 261 -26.65 -6.50 -15.33
N VAL A 262 -25.57 -7.04 -15.87
CA VAL A 262 -24.65 -6.31 -16.75
C VAL A 262 -25.29 -6.06 -18.11
N GLU A 263 -25.99 -7.05 -18.66
CA GLU A 263 -26.70 -6.89 -19.92
C GLU A 263 -27.74 -5.76 -19.86
N ASN A 264 -28.53 -5.69 -18.79
CA ASN A 264 -29.50 -4.62 -18.58
C ASN A 264 -28.84 -3.25 -18.45
N PHE A 265 -27.73 -3.19 -17.72
CA PHE A 265 -26.95 -1.95 -17.56
C PHE A 265 -26.41 -1.46 -18.92
N LEU A 266 -25.90 -2.37 -19.75
CA LEU A 266 -25.38 -2.08 -21.08
C LEU A 266 -26.46 -1.69 -22.11
N ASN A 267 -27.73 -2.09 -21.91
CA ASN A 267 -28.81 -1.77 -22.83
C ASN A 267 -29.03 -0.26 -22.97
N TYR A 268 -28.77 0.52 -21.93
CA TYR A 268 -28.82 1.97 -22.02
C TYR A 268 -27.82 2.51 -23.04
N TRP A 269 -26.53 2.09 -22.95
CA TRP A 269 -25.52 2.49 -23.93
C TRP A 269 -25.84 1.99 -25.34
N ARG A 270 -26.29 0.75 -25.46
CA ARG A 270 -26.65 0.17 -26.78
C ARG A 270 -27.78 0.96 -27.45
N SER A 271 -28.72 1.49 -26.70
CA SER A 271 -29.89 2.24 -27.25
C SER A 271 -29.58 3.71 -27.48
N THR A 272 -28.72 4.33 -26.68
CA THR A 272 -28.54 5.81 -26.71
C THR A 272 -27.14 6.22 -27.20
N GLY A 273 -26.15 5.36 -27.08
CA GLY A 273 -24.73 5.69 -27.28
C GLY A 273 -24.11 6.52 -26.14
N HIS A 274 -24.86 6.77 -25.06
CA HIS A 274 -24.41 7.57 -23.92
C HIS A 274 -23.83 6.69 -22.83
N GLN A 275 -22.84 7.23 -22.11
CA GLN A 275 -22.21 6.54 -20.98
C GLN A 275 -23.17 6.43 -19.79
N ARG A 276 -22.84 5.54 -18.85
CA ARG A 276 -23.70 5.25 -17.68
C ARG A 276 -22.90 4.95 -16.43
N ILE A 277 -23.43 5.39 -15.28
CA ILE A 277 -22.93 5.02 -13.94
C ILE A 277 -24.00 4.23 -13.19
N GLY A 278 -23.56 3.24 -12.41
CA GLY A 278 -24.38 2.49 -11.47
C GLY A 278 -23.67 2.23 -10.15
N TYR A 279 -24.41 2.12 -9.06
CA TYR A 279 -23.92 1.63 -7.78
C TYR A 279 -24.15 0.13 -7.66
N LEU A 280 -23.11 -0.58 -7.21
CA LEU A 280 -23.12 -2.04 -7.06
C LEU A 280 -23.55 -2.40 -5.64
N TYR A 281 -24.67 -3.11 -5.52
CA TYR A 281 -25.15 -3.65 -4.26
C TYR A 281 -24.90 -5.14 -4.20
N GLY A 282 -24.38 -5.60 -3.07
CA GLY A 282 -23.99 -6.99 -2.91
C GLY A 282 -23.46 -7.28 -1.51
N ARG A 283 -22.55 -8.24 -1.44
CA ARG A 283 -21.93 -8.68 -0.18
C ARG A 283 -20.48 -9.07 -0.39
N TYR A 284 -19.71 -9.00 0.69
CA TYR A 284 -18.34 -9.49 0.70
C TYR A 284 -18.30 -10.91 1.18
N GLU A 285 -17.61 -11.78 0.45
CA GLU A 285 -17.48 -13.21 0.71
C GLU A 285 -16.02 -13.65 0.64
N VAL A 286 -15.70 -14.77 1.29
CA VAL A 286 -14.36 -15.36 1.18
C VAL A 286 -14.10 -15.84 -0.25
N HIS A 287 -12.95 -15.47 -0.80
CA HIS A 287 -12.49 -15.89 -2.13
C HIS A 287 -11.41 -16.95 -1.99
N SER A 288 -11.73 -18.19 -2.37
CA SER A 288 -10.86 -19.36 -2.16
C SER A 288 -9.62 -19.40 -3.05
N ASP A 289 -9.67 -18.73 -4.22
CA ASP A 289 -8.60 -18.79 -5.23
C ASP A 289 -7.37 -17.93 -4.85
N VAL A 290 -7.58 -16.99 -3.93
CA VAL A 290 -6.51 -16.18 -3.34
C VAL A 290 -6.44 -16.49 -1.83
N PRO A 291 -5.25 -16.81 -1.30
CA PRO A 291 -5.10 -17.07 0.14
C PRO A 291 -5.64 -15.93 1.00
N LEU A 292 -6.60 -16.21 1.87
CA LEU A 292 -7.30 -15.20 2.69
C LEU A 292 -7.94 -14.08 1.85
N GLY A 293 -8.39 -14.38 0.64
CA GLY A 293 -8.96 -13.43 -0.30
C GLY A 293 -10.40 -13.07 0.02
N ILE A 294 -10.83 -11.90 -0.47
CA ILE A 294 -12.20 -11.39 -0.40
C ILE A 294 -12.71 -11.19 -1.83
N ARG A 295 -13.95 -11.61 -2.05
CA ARG A 295 -14.71 -11.37 -3.28
C ARG A 295 -15.90 -10.46 -2.97
N ALA A 296 -16.12 -9.48 -3.84
CA ALA A 296 -17.34 -8.69 -3.87
C ALA A 296 -18.34 -9.38 -4.81
N THR A 297 -19.42 -9.94 -4.28
CA THR A 297 -20.50 -10.57 -5.05
C THR A 297 -21.60 -9.56 -5.26
N VAL A 298 -21.78 -9.12 -6.50
CA VAL A 298 -22.79 -8.11 -6.91
C VAL A 298 -24.11 -8.80 -7.21
N VAL A 299 -25.17 -8.36 -6.54
CA VAL A 299 -26.53 -8.91 -6.65
C VAL A 299 -27.47 -7.95 -7.39
N ALA A 300 -27.22 -6.64 -7.30
CA ALA A 300 -28.02 -5.62 -7.97
C ALA A 300 -27.17 -4.42 -8.40
N ILE A 301 -27.64 -3.75 -9.45
CA ILE A 301 -27.08 -2.47 -9.91
C ILE A 301 -28.19 -1.42 -9.76
N TYR A 302 -27.91 -0.36 -9.04
CA TYR A 302 -28.78 0.81 -8.94
C TYR A 302 -28.20 1.94 -9.78
N GLU A 303 -28.99 2.48 -10.67
CA GLU A 303 -28.63 3.60 -11.53
C GLU A 303 -29.18 4.90 -10.96
N PRO A 304 -28.33 5.75 -10.33
CA PRO A 304 -28.76 7.01 -9.75
C PRO A 304 -29.16 8.00 -10.83
N PRO A 305 -29.91 9.07 -10.48
CA PRO A 305 -30.18 10.17 -11.39
C PRO A 305 -28.90 10.74 -11.98
N GLN A 306 -28.83 10.85 -13.29
CA GLN A 306 -27.61 11.27 -13.98
C GLN A 306 -27.93 11.87 -15.35
N ASP A 307 -27.16 12.90 -15.73
CA ASP A 307 -27.08 13.39 -17.09
C ASP A 307 -25.86 12.78 -17.76
N SER A 308 -26.07 12.16 -18.90
CA SER A 308 -24.98 11.50 -19.61
C SER A 308 -24.99 11.84 -21.10
N THR A 309 -23.78 11.92 -21.63
CA THR A 309 -23.51 12.11 -23.05
C THR A 309 -22.64 10.96 -23.54
N ARG A 310 -22.20 11.04 -24.78
CA ARG A 310 -21.21 10.11 -25.32
C ARG A 310 -19.87 10.15 -24.56
N ASP A 311 -19.46 11.32 -24.08
CA ASP A 311 -18.11 11.57 -23.58
C ASP A 311 -18.08 12.02 -22.11
N SER A 312 -19.25 12.15 -21.46
CA SER A 312 -19.32 12.63 -20.08
C SER A 312 -20.51 12.07 -19.31
N ILE A 313 -20.36 11.99 -18.00
CA ILE A 313 -21.42 11.63 -17.07
C ILE A 313 -21.40 12.62 -15.90
N LYS A 314 -22.57 13.11 -15.54
CA LYS A 314 -22.79 13.99 -14.39
C LYS A 314 -23.83 13.36 -13.47
N LEU A 315 -23.45 13.03 -12.26
CA LEU A 315 -24.37 12.60 -11.21
C LEU A 315 -25.23 13.78 -10.75
N LEU A 316 -26.51 13.54 -10.61
CA LEU A 316 -27.48 14.49 -10.09
C LEU A 316 -27.84 14.14 -8.64
N PRO A 317 -28.41 15.09 -7.86
CA PRO A 317 -28.93 14.78 -6.53
C PRO A 317 -29.97 13.65 -6.58
N ASP A 318 -29.84 12.70 -5.68
CA ASP A 318 -30.71 11.53 -5.61
C ASP A 318 -31.56 11.57 -4.35
N GLU A 319 -32.81 11.95 -4.50
CA GLU A 319 -33.81 12.00 -3.41
C GLU A 319 -34.19 10.60 -2.89
N LYS A 320 -33.90 9.56 -3.67
CA LYS A 320 -34.23 8.16 -3.33
C LYS A 320 -33.09 7.39 -2.71
N GLU A 321 -31.91 7.98 -2.62
CA GLU A 321 -30.70 7.29 -2.12
C GLU A 321 -30.94 6.63 -0.75
N THR A 322 -31.53 7.36 0.19
CA THR A 322 -31.82 6.84 1.54
C THR A 322 -32.77 5.63 1.51
N ILE A 323 -33.80 5.69 0.67
CA ILE A 323 -34.77 4.60 0.53
C ILE A 323 -34.11 3.36 -0.08
N VAL A 324 -33.25 3.56 -1.07
CA VAL A 324 -32.50 2.47 -1.72
C VAL A 324 -31.56 1.79 -0.71
N GLU A 325 -30.85 2.57 0.11
CA GLU A 325 -30.00 2.04 1.19
C GLU A 325 -30.80 1.23 2.23
N GLU A 326 -31.96 1.73 2.65
CA GLU A 326 -32.81 1.01 3.60
C GLU A 326 -33.32 -0.32 3.01
N ILE A 327 -33.72 -0.34 1.73
CA ILE A 327 -34.15 -1.56 1.05
C ILE A 327 -32.98 -2.55 0.96
N ALA A 328 -31.80 -2.08 0.55
CA ALA A 328 -30.62 -2.92 0.46
C ALA A 328 -30.26 -3.56 1.80
N GLN A 329 -30.25 -2.78 2.89
CA GLN A 329 -30.00 -3.31 4.26
C GLN A 329 -31.02 -4.37 4.66
N LYS A 330 -32.31 -4.16 4.38
CA LYS A 330 -33.37 -5.17 4.68
C LYS A 330 -33.18 -6.47 3.89
N LEU A 331 -32.54 -6.39 2.72
CA LEU A 331 -32.19 -7.55 1.89
C LEU A 331 -30.84 -8.16 2.27
N GLY A 332 -30.14 -7.63 3.29
CA GLY A 332 -28.80 -8.07 3.67
C GLY A 332 -27.72 -7.69 2.65
N LEU A 333 -27.96 -6.64 1.88
CA LEU A 333 -27.02 -6.12 0.88
C LEU A 333 -26.40 -4.81 1.36
N THR A 334 -25.17 -4.57 0.93
CA THR A 334 -24.45 -3.31 1.13
C THR A 334 -23.97 -2.76 -0.19
N ARG A 335 -23.69 -1.47 -0.26
CA ARG A 335 -23.06 -0.87 -1.43
C ARG A 335 -21.59 -1.30 -1.46
N VAL A 336 -21.22 -2.20 -2.38
CA VAL A 336 -19.89 -2.80 -2.48
C VAL A 336 -18.99 -2.12 -3.52
N GLY A 337 -19.56 -1.27 -4.38
CA GLY A 337 -18.80 -0.59 -5.41
C GLY A 337 -19.64 0.27 -6.33
N TRP A 338 -19.03 0.70 -7.40
CA TRP A 338 -19.67 1.39 -8.52
C TRP A 338 -19.17 0.85 -9.86
N ILE A 339 -19.98 1.01 -10.89
CA ILE A 339 -19.69 0.62 -12.26
C ILE A 339 -19.93 1.81 -13.18
N PHE A 340 -19.10 1.98 -14.18
CA PHE A 340 -19.31 2.95 -15.23
C PHE A 340 -18.90 2.40 -16.59
N THR A 341 -19.51 2.94 -17.65
CA THR A 341 -19.14 2.62 -19.03
C THR A 341 -18.18 3.67 -19.58
N ASP A 342 -17.23 3.21 -20.39
CA ASP A 342 -16.41 4.02 -21.30
C ASP A 342 -16.32 3.26 -22.62
N LEU A 343 -17.42 3.33 -23.37
CA LEU A 343 -17.65 2.55 -24.57
C LEU A 343 -17.77 3.47 -25.79
N ILE A 344 -16.93 3.23 -26.78
CA ILE A 344 -16.98 3.90 -28.08
C ILE A 344 -17.24 2.85 -29.14
N ALA A 345 -18.35 2.96 -29.87
CA ALA A 345 -18.65 2.05 -30.96
C ALA A 345 -17.57 2.12 -32.06
N ASP A 346 -17.07 0.97 -32.46
CA ASP A 346 -16.17 0.80 -33.60
C ASP A 346 -16.95 0.42 -34.84
N ASN A 347 -17.63 -0.72 -34.80
CA ASN A 347 -18.52 -1.16 -35.87
C ASN A 347 -19.87 -1.58 -35.31
N ILE A 348 -20.89 -0.77 -35.57
CA ILE A 348 -22.26 -0.99 -35.06
C ILE A 348 -22.87 -2.31 -35.62
N GLN A 349 -22.55 -2.68 -36.87
CA GLN A 349 -23.07 -3.92 -37.48
C GLN A 349 -22.51 -5.18 -36.83
N HIS A 350 -21.25 -5.14 -36.38
CA HIS A 350 -20.58 -6.24 -35.69
C HIS A 350 -20.68 -6.14 -34.16
N GLY A 351 -21.22 -5.03 -33.62
CA GLY A 351 -21.32 -4.82 -32.19
C GLY A 351 -19.97 -4.65 -31.49
N THR A 352 -18.93 -4.24 -32.24
CA THR A 352 -17.57 -4.04 -31.68
C THR A 352 -17.39 -2.64 -31.14
N VAL A 353 -16.49 -2.54 -30.14
CA VAL A 353 -16.13 -1.30 -29.44
C VAL A 353 -14.64 -1.04 -29.57
N LYS A 354 -14.23 0.22 -29.49
CA LYS A 354 -12.81 0.59 -29.54
C LYS A 354 -12.10 0.23 -28.23
N CYS A 355 -10.91 -0.33 -28.35
CA CYS A 355 -9.99 -0.47 -27.22
C CYS A 355 -9.28 0.89 -26.98
N VAL A 356 -9.74 1.64 -25.98
CA VAL A 356 -9.19 2.97 -25.68
C VAL A 356 -8.33 2.98 -24.41
N ARG A 357 -8.37 1.91 -23.62
CA ARG A 357 -7.66 1.77 -22.34
C ARG A 357 -6.59 0.69 -22.42
N GLY A 358 -5.40 0.99 -21.91
CA GLY A 358 -4.29 0.05 -21.94
C GLY A 358 -2.97 0.65 -21.48
N ILE A 359 -1.88 -0.09 -21.69
CA ILE A 359 -0.52 0.31 -21.28
C ILE A 359 -0.05 1.55 -22.02
N GLU A 360 -0.44 1.71 -23.28
CA GLU A 360 -0.03 2.84 -24.14
C GLU A 360 -0.84 4.12 -23.87
N SER A 361 -1.91 4.04 -23.07
CA SER A 361 -2.74 5.16 -22.70
C SER A 361 -2.90 5.24 -21.16
N HIS A 362 -4.04 4.83 -20.66
CA HIS A 362 -4.32 4.76 -19.22
C HIS A 362 -5.35 3.65 -18.94
N PHE A 363 -5.33 3.10 -17.72
CA PHE A 363 -6.36 2.16 -17.26
C PHE A 363 -7.54 2.88 -16.61
N LEU A 364 -7.25 3.89 -15.79
CA LEU A 364 -8.21 4.86 -15.25
C LEU A 364 -7.66 6.26 -15.45
N SER A 365 -8.53 7.21 -15.81
CA SER A 365 -8.15 8.62 -15.85
C SER A 365 -7.91 9.17 -14.43
N ALA A 366 -7.23 10.31 -14.33
CA ALA A 366 -7.02 10.98 -13.07
C ALA A 366 -8.34 11.34 -12.37
N GLN A 367 -9.34 11.77 -13.13
CA GLN A 367 -10.68 12.06 -12.60
C GLN A 367 -11.36 10.82 -12.04
N GLU A 368 -11.27 9.69 -12.73
CA GLU A 368 -11.80 8.40 -12.28
C GLU A 368 -11.06 7.89 -11.04
N CYS A 369 -9.74 8.04 -10.98
CA CYS A 369 -8.96 7.72 -9.77
C CYS A 369 -9.38 8.57 -8.57
N ILE A 370 -9.64 9.88 -8.79
CA ILE A 370 -10.10 10.78 -7.74
C ILE A 370 -11.51 10.39 -7.29
N MET A 371 -12.42 10.08 -8.21
CA MET A 371 -13.77 9.62 -7.90
C MET A 371 -13.75 8.28 -7.16
N ALA A 372 -12.95 7.32 -7.62
CA ALA A 372 -12.75 6.05 -6.93
C ALA A 372 -12.21 6.26 -5.51
N GLY A 373 -11.21 7.12 -5.34
CA GLY A 373 -10.65 7.49 -4.02
C GLY A 373 -11.69 8.17 -3.12
N HIS A 374 -12.54 9.01 -3.69
CA HIS A 374 -13.65 9.64 -2.96
C HIS A 374 -14.64 8.58 -2.44
N PHE A 375 -15.12 7.70 -3.31
CA PHE A 375 -16.04 6.62 -2.91
C PHE A 375 -15.40 5.65 -1.91
N GLN A 376 -14.14 5.29 -2.09
CA GLN A 376 -13.43 4.46 -1.12
C GLN A 376 -13.31 5.13 0.25
N ASN A 377 -13.14 6.46 0.31
CA ASN A 377 -13.13 7.21 1.57
C ASN A 377 -14.51 7.30 2.24
N LEU A 378 -15.60 7.27 1.47
CA LEU A 378 -16.97 7.19 2.00
C LEU A 378 -17.30 5.80 2.58
N HIS A 379 -16.59 4.76 2.14
CA HIS A 379 -16.77 3.37 2.56
C HIS A 379 -15.46 2.79 3.14
N PRO A 380 -14.95 3.32 4.28
CA PRO A 380 -13.70 2.88 4.86
C PRO A 380 -13.82 1.45 5.41
N ASN A 381 -12.76 0.67 5.29
CA ASN A 381 -12.68 -0.67 5.87
C ASN A 381 -12.33 -0.57 7.35
N THR A 382 -13.18 -1.08 8.24
CA THR A 382 -12.89 -1.17 9.68
C THR A 382 -11.73 -2.12 9.92
N CYS A 383 -10.73 -1.69 10.69
CA CYS A 383 -9.53 -2.49 10.93
C CYS A 383 -8.95 -2.21 12.33
N ARG A 384 -8.81 -3.28 13.12
CA ARG A 384 -8.28 -3.22 14.48
C ARG A 384 -6.80 -2.82 14.58
N PHE A 385 -6.04 -2.96 13.50
CA PHE A 385 -4.63 -2.59 13.44
C PHE A 385 -4.40 -1.12 13.05
N ALA A 386 -5.47 -0.40 12.74
CA ALA A 386 -5.38 1.00 12.38
C ALA A 386 -5.61 1.90 13.60
N PRO A 387 -4.75 2.91 13.84
CA PRO A 387 -4.92 3.86 14.94
C PRO A 387 -6.27 4.59 14.93
N GLY A 388 -6.77 4.88 13.72
CA GLY A 388 -8.07 5.52 13.48
C GLY A 388 -9.26 4.57 13.41
N GLY A 389 -9.07 3.25 13.64
CA GLY A 389 -10.13 2.24 13.58
C GLY A 389 -10.52 1.81 12.17
N SER A 390 -9.95 2.42 11.13
CA SER A 390 -10.21 2.07 9.73
C SER A 390 -8.93 2.15 8.89
N PHE A 391 -8.82 1.30 7.87
CA PHE A 391 -7.68 1.25 6.98
C PHE A 391 -8.07 0.77 5.59
N GLY A 392 -7.87 1.63 4.59
CA GLY A 392 -8.23 1.35 3.22
C GLY A 392 -9.73 1.21 3.01
N SER A 393 -10.14 0.52 1.97
CA SER A 393 -11.54 0.28 1.62
C SER A 393 -11.70 -1.00 0.82
N LYS A 394 -12.83 -1.69 1.02
CA LYS A 394 -13.29 -2.81 0.19
C LYS A 394 -14.18 -2.37 -0.99
N PHE A 395 -14.44 -1.08 -1.11
CA PHE A 395 -15.28 -0.53 -2.17
C PHE A 395 -14.56 -0.61 -3.51
N VAL A 396 -15.20 -1.23 -4.51
CA VAL A 396 -14.60 -1.53 -5.81
C VAL A 396 -15.09 -0.58 -6.90
N THR A 397 -14.25 -0.36 -7.90
CA THR A 397 -14.56 0.37 -9.13
C THR A 397 -14.56 -0.61 -10.28
N VAL A 398 -15.63 -0.66 -11.07
CA VAL A 398 -15.72 -1.49 -12.27
C VAL A 398 -15.83 -0.59 -13.49
N CYS A 399 -14.90 -0.72 -14.42
CA CYS A 399 -14.94 -0.03 -15.72
C CYS A 399 -15.37 -1.01 -16.80
N VAL A 400 -16.35 -0.61 -17.62
CA VAL A 400 -16.78 -1.36 -18.79
C VAL A 400 -16.26 -0.64 -20.02
N THR A 401 -15.38 -1.30 -20.77
CA THR A 401 -14.65 -0.72 -21.91
C THR A 401 -14.42 -1.77 -22.99
N GLY A 402 -13.75 -1.41 -24.08
CA GLY A 402 -13.32 -2.34 -25.11
C GLY A 402 -11.98 -2.97 -24.79
N ASP A 403 -11.86 -4.28 -25.05
CA ASP A 403 -10.59 -5.00 -24.95
C ASP A 403 -9.77 -4.95 -26.27
N ALA A 404 -8.59 -5.58 -26.26
CA ALA A 404 -7.72 -5.67 -27.44
C ALA A 404 -8.34 -6.41 -28.64
N THR A 405 -9.43 -7.15 -28.45
CA THR A 405 -10.18 -7.85 -29.49
C THR A 405 -11.41 -7.06 -29.93
N ASN A 406 -11.56 -5.81 -29.49
CA ASN A 406 -12.69 -4.92 -29.74
C ASN A 406 -14.02 -5.46 -29.19
N GLN A 407 -13.96 -6.29 -28.15
CA GLN A 407 -15.12 -6.78 -27.42
C GLN A 407 -15.35 -5.99 -26.15
N VAL A 408 -16.63 -5.90 -25.71
CA VAL A 408 -16.96 -5.31 -24.40
C VAL A 408 -16.34 -6.15 -23.29
N HIS A 409 -15.58 -5.51 -22.43
CA HIS A 409 -14.86 -6.12 -21.34
C HIS A 409 -15.06 -5.33 -20.03
N MET A 410 -15.00 -6.01 -18.89
CA MET A 410 -15.11 -5.40 -17.57
C MET A 410 -13.82 -5.61 -16.80
N GLU A 411 -13.30 -4.53 -16.24
CA GLU A 411 -12.12 -4.56 -15.38
C GLU A 411 -12.44 -3.98 -14.01
N GLY A 412 -12.00 -4.68 -12.96
CA GLY A 412 -12.15 -4.25 -11.57
C GLY A 412 -10.91 -3.53 -11.06
N TYR A 413 -11.10 -2.40 -10.42
CA TYR A 413 -10.03 -1.55 -9.88
C TYR A 413 -10.27 -1.18 -8.41
N SER A 414 -9.20 -0.84 -7.74
CA SER A 414 -9.20 -0.09 -6.48
C SER A 414 -8.01 0.85 -6.49
N VAL A 415 -8.17 2.05 -5.94
CA VAL A 415 -7.05 2.95 -5.76
C VAL A 415 -6.30 2.64 -4.46
N SER A 416 -5.03 3.01 -4.40
CA SER A 416 -4.19 2.76 -3.23
C SER A 416 -4.61 3.63 -2.03
N ASN A 417 -4.21 3.21 -0.83
CA ASN A 417 -4.43 4.00 0.38
C ASN A 417 -3.76 5.38 0.32
N GLN A 418 -2.64 5.50 -0.40
CA GLN A 418 -2.00 6.79 -0.66
C GLN A 418 -2.90 7.70 -1.51
N CYS A 419 -3.49 7.16 -2.59
CA CYS A 419 -4.43 7.90 -3.41
C CYS A 419 -5.67 8.31 -2.60
N MET A 420 -6.23 7.40 -1.79
CA MET A 420 -7.33 7.71 -0.88
C MET A 420 -7.00 8.89 0.04
N ALA A 421 -5.80 8.90 0.63
CA ALA A 421 -5.34 9.97 1.52
C ALA A 421 -5.21 11.31 0.79
N LEU A 422 -4.58 11.33 -0.40
CA LEU A 422 -4.44 12.52 -1.22
C LEU A 422 -5.79 13.11 -1.64
N VAL A 423 -6.76 12.25 -1.98
CA VAL A 423 -8.12 12.65 -2.34
C VAL A 423 -8.88 13.18 -1.11
N ARG A 424 -8.84 12.45 0.01
CA ARG A 424 -9.47 12.84 1.29
C ARG A 424 -9.02 14.22 1.76
N ASP A 425 -7.73 14.49 1.61
CA ASP A 425 -7.12 15.73 2.08
C ASP A 425 -7.13 16.84 1.00
N GLY A 426 -7.76 16.58 -0.16
CA GLY A 426 -7.94 17.56 -1.26
C GLY A 426 -6.64 17.94 -1.95
N CYS A 427 -5.63 17.06 -1.90
CA CYS A 427 -4.30 17.33 -2.45
C CYS A 427 -4.17 16.97 -3.92
N LEU A 428 -4.98 16.02 -4.42
CA LEU A 428 -4.90 15.53 -5.80
C LEU A 428 -5.95 16.20 -6.69
N LEU A 429 -5.50 16.76 -7.82
CA LEU A 429 -6.35 17.38 -8.82
C LEU A 429 -6.10 16.79 -10.21
N PRO A 430 -7.12 16.64 -11.07
CA PRO A 430 -6.92 16.22 -12.45
C PRO A 430 -6.42 17.37 -13.31
N THR A 431 -5.71 17.06 -14.38
CA THR A 431 -5.43 18.01 -15.45
C THR A 431 -6.60 18.10 -16.43
N LEU A 432 -6.70 19.20 -17.17
CA LEU A 432 -7.73 19.36 -18.21
C LEU A 432 -7.29 18.79 -19.57
N ASP A 433 -5.97 18.76 -19.79
CA ASP A 433 -5.39 18.49 -21.11
C ASP A 433 -5.04 17.02 -21.33
N ALA A 434 -4.82 16.26 -20.25
CA ALA A 434 -4.40 14.87 -20.32
C ALA A 434 -5.16 14.04 -19.28
N ALA A 435 -5.96 13.10 -19.74
CA ALA A 435 -6.83 12.28 -18.87
C ALA A 435 -6.03 11.44 -17.85
N GLU A 436 -4.83 11.01 -18.23
CA GLU A 436 -3.93 10.18 -17.43
C GLU A 436 -3.16 10.97 -16.36
N LEU A 437 -3.13 12.29 -16.43
CA LEU A 437 -2.34 13.13 -15.54
C LEU A 437 -3.17 13.76 -14.43
N GLY A 438 -2.61 13.70 -13.23
CA GLY A 438 -3.04 14.46 -12.08
C GLY A 438 -1.86 15.23 -11.48
N PHE A 439 -2.13 16.27 -10.75
CA PHE A 439 -1.11 17.05 -10.04
C PHE A 439 -1.46 17.26 -8.58
N ILE A 440 -0.44 17.48 -7.79
CA ILE A 440 -0.59 17.80 -6.38
C ILE A 440 -0.85 19.29 -6.23
N ARG A 441 -1.90 19.63 -5.51
CA ARG A 441 -2.26 21.02 -5.18
C ARG A 441 -1.14 21.68 -4.37
N GLU A 442 -0.89 22.95 -4.61
CA GLU A 442 0.00 23.75 -3.78
C GLU A 442 -0.42 23.73 -2.32
N SER A 443 0.58 23.75 -1.43
CA SER A 443 0.35 23.71 0.01
C SER A 443 -0.44 24.92 0.48
N SER A 444 -1.34 24.72 1.46
CA SER A 444 -2.19 25.75 2.05
C SER A 444 -2.07 25.74 3.58
N ASP A 445 -2.87 26.56 4.25
CA ASP A 445 -2.98 26.59 5.72
C ASP A 445 -3.52 25.29 6.34
N LYS A 446 -4.15 24.44 5.55
CA LYS A 446 -4.80 23.19 6.00
C LYS A 446 -4.04 21.94 5.60
N GLN A 447 -3.43 21.96 4.43
CA GLN A 447 -2.70 20.82 3.88
C GLN A 447 -1.30 21.23 3.44
N TYR A 448 -0.36 20.32 3.65
CA TYR A 448 1.01 20.46 3.23
C TYR A 448 1.49 19.11 2.69
N VAL A 449 1.90 19.08 1.45
CA VAL A 449 2.55 17.91 0.87
C VAL A 449 4.02 18.27 0.77
N PRO A 450 4.85 17.75 1.70
CA PRO A 450 6.29 17.88 1.60
C PRO A 450 6.78 17.14 0.36
N ASP A 451 8.06 16.98 0.18
CA ASP A 451 8.61 16.25 -0.94
C ASP A 451 7.96 14.89 -1.13
N VAL A 452 7.61 14.57 -2.38
CA VAL A 452 7.07 13.28 -2.78
C VAL A 452 8.22 12.44 -3.32
N PHE A 453 8.51 11.34 -2.66
CA PHE A 453 9.53 10.39 -3.08
C PHE A 453 8.87 9.20 -3.80
N TYR A 454 9.49 8.71 -4.87
CA TYR A 454 9.06 7.48 -5.52
C TYR A 454 10.22 6.49 -5.61
N LYS A 455 9.90 5.22 -5.37
CA LYS A 455 10.86 4.13 -5.44
C LYS A 455 10.86 3.56 -6.86
N VAL A 456 11.92 3.84 -7.62
CA VAL A 456 12.13 3.22 -8.94
C VAL A 456 12.81 1.87 -8.72
N ARG A 457 12.12 0.76 -9.04
CA ARG A 457 12.83 -0.50 -9.27
C ARG A 457 13.49 -0.40 -10.64
N ILE A 458 14.80 -0.29 -10.68
CA ILE A 458 15.55 -0.44 -11.91
C ILE A 458 15.45 -1.92 -12.31
N LEU A 459 14.51 -2.22 -13.20
CA LEU A 459 14.55 -3.45 -13.99
C LEU A 459 15.69 -3.25 -15.00
N LEU A 460 16.85 -3.83 -14.71
CA LEU A 460 17.89 -4.04 -15.70
C LEU A 460 17.32 -4.98 -16.77
N PHE A 461 16.74 -4.41 -17.81
CA PHE A 461 16.58 -5.10 -19.07
C PHE A 461 17.98 -5.24 -19.67
N LEU A 462 18.60 -6.37 -19.49
CA LEU A 462 19.64 -6.84 -20.39
C LEU A 462 18.98 -7.05 -21.78
N ILE A 463 19.05 -6.02 -22.59
CA ILE A 463 18.84 -6.16 -24.03
C ILE A 463 20.05 -6.94 -24.54
N ARG A 464 19.84 -8.19 -24.92
CA ARG A 464 20.71 -8.92 -25.84
C ARG A 464 20.26 -8.66 -27.26
#